data_d0589be7aad6ee8dd410475e301d0508
#
_entry.id   d0589be7aad6ee8dd410475e301d0508
#
_cell.length_a   1.000
_cell.length_b   1.000
_cell.length_c   1.000
_cell.angle_alpha   90.00
_cell.angle_beta   90.00
_cell.angle_gamma   90.00
#
_symmetry.space_group_name_H-M   'P 1'
#
loop_
_entity.id
_entity.type
_entity.pdbx_description
1 polymer ?
#
loop_
_entity_poly.entity_id
_entity_poly.type
_entity_poly.pdbx_seq_one_letter_code
_entity_poly.pdbx_strand_id
1 'polypeptide(L)'
;MNITKRSVAGIATENSRLFIAKRVPGGAMGGKWEFPGGKVEQGENDASALRREYREEFGVDITVGGLLASAVFEHKGQRQLCAYRVTFASMQFTLTEHTTWRWATLEEIEALDFVDSDQKLLPALKNVL
;
A
#
# COMPACT_ATOMS: atom_id res chain seq x y z
N MET A 1 21.87 1.66 18.32
CA MET A 1 20.54 1.12 18.07
C MET A 1 19.97 1.69 16.79
N ASN A 2 19.56 0.82 15.91
CA ASN A 2 19.00 1.25 14.63
C ASN A 2 17.52 1.47 14.76
N ILE A 3 17.08 2.68 14.46
CA ILE A 3 15.66 2.98 14.39
C ILE A 3 15.24 2.77 12.95
N THR A 4 14.47 1.73 12.72
CA THR A 4 13.94 1.45 11.41
C THR A 4 12.72 2.32 11.17
N LYS A 5 12.77 3.15 10.14
CA LYS A 5 11.61 3.93 9.71
C LYS A 5 10.58 2.99 9.13
N ARG A 6 9.32 3.27 9.38
CA ARG A 6 8.22 2.40 8.98
C ARG A 6 7.35 3.05 7.92
N SER A 7 6.94 2.21 6.98
CA SER A 7 5.90 2.53 6.01
C SER A 7 4.84 1.42 6.07
N VAL A 8 3.63 1.75 5.70
CA VAL A 8 2.50 0.81 5.74
C VAL A 8 1.80 0.81 4.39
N ALA A 9 1.24 -0.34 4.04
CA ALA A 9 0.44 -0.51 2.84
C ALA A 9 -0.82 -1.28 3.19
N GLY A 10 -1.90 -1.01 2.47
CA GLY A 10 -3.16 -1.72 2.63
C GLY A 10 -3.38 -2.72 1.51
N ILE A 11 -3.85 -3.91 1.88
CA ILE A 11 -4.19 -4.98 0.95
C ILE A 11 -5.69 -5.25 1.08
N ALA A 12 -6.46 -4.71 0.14
CA ALA A 12 -7.88 -5.04 0.03
C ALA A 12 -8.03 -6.12 -1.04
N THR A 13 -8.87 -7.10 -0.77
CA THR A 13 -9.08 -8.22 -1.70
C THR A 13 -10.55 -8.36 -2.06
N GLU A 14 -10.79 -8.78 -3.31
CA GLU A 14 -12.13 -9.10 -3.80
C GLU A 14 -11.98 -10.12 -4.94
N ASN A 15 -12.61 -11.28 -4.80
CA ASN A 15 -12.57 -12.33 -5.84
C ASN A 15 -11.14 -12.68 -6.29
N SER A 16 -10.24 -12.88 -5.34
CA SER A 16 -8.83 -13.21 -5.58
C SER A 16 -8.04 -12.10 -6.29
N ARG A 17 -8.56 -10.90 -6.30
CA ARG A 17 -7.88 -9.71 -6.83
C ARG A 17 -7.56 -8.74 -5.72
N LEU A 18 -6.52 -7.95 -5.92
CA LEU A 18 -6.04 -6.95 -4.96
C LEU A 18 -6.30 -5.55 -5.50
N PHE A 19 -6.66 -4.65 -4.60
CA PHE A 19 -6.84 -3.25 -4.94
C PHE A 19 -5.49 -2.59 -5.12
N ILE A 20 -5.25 -2.01 -6.31
CA ILE A 20 -4.04 -1.25 -6.61
C ILE A 20 -4.42 0.09 -7.22
N ALA A 21 -3.53 1.08 -7.09
CA ALA A 21 -3.77 2.41 -7.62
C ALA A 21 -2.52 2.91 -8.34
N LYS A 22 -2.73 3.71 -9.39
CA LYS A 22 -1.65 4.25 -10.21
C LYS A 22 -1.35 5.67 -9.78
N ARG A 23 -0.10 5.90 -9.41
CA ARG A 23 0.36 7.21 -8.94
C ARG A 23 0.32 8.25 -10.05
N VAL A 24 0.03 9.51 -9.67
CA VAL A 24 0.11 10.62 -10.62
C VAL A 24 1.54 10.72 -11.17
N PRO A 25 1.71 11.25 -12.41
CA PRO A 25 3.05 11.44 -12.99
C PRO A 25 3.90 12.36 -12.13
N GLY A 26 5.22 12.17 -12.17
CA GLY A 26 6.19 13.00 -11.48
C GLY A 26 6.92 12.26 -10.38
N GLY A 27 8.19 12.64 -10.16
CA GLY A 27 9.04 11.99 -9.17
C GLY A 27 9.47 10.59 -9.58
N ALA A 28 10.24 9.95 -8.70
CA ALA A 28 10.80 8.62 -8.97
C ALA A 28 9.74 7.54 -9.10
N MET A 29 8.60 7.69 -8.40
CA MET A 29 7.54 6.68 -8.36
C MET A 29 6.34 7.05 -9.24
N GLY A 30 6.40 8.20 -9.93
CA GLY A 30 5.29 8.69 -10.74
C GLY A 30 4.89 7.73 -11.84
N GLY A 31 3.59 7.53 -12.02
CA GLY A 31 3.05 6.65 -13.04
C GLY A 31 3.11 5.16 -12.72
N LYS A 32 3.69 4.78 -11.58
CA LYS A 32 3.74 3.37 -11.17
C LYS A 32 2.50 2.98 -10.37
N TRP A 33 2.16 1.70 -10.44
CA TRP A 33 1.10 1.12 -9.61
C TRP A 33 1.65 0.77 -8.24
N GLU A 34 0.79 0.80 -7.23
CA GLU A 34 1.17 0.49 -5.85
C GLU A 34 0.00 -0.04 -5.04
N PHE A 35 0.32 -0.62 -3.87
CA PHE A 35 -0.65 -0.80 -2.80
C PHE A 35 -0.70 0.50 -2.01
N PRO A 36 -1.86 1.17 -1.90
CA PRO A 36 -1.91 2.46 -1.22
C PRO A 36 -1.46 2.39 0.23
N GLY A 37 -0.86 3.47 0.69
CA GLY A 37 -0.33 3.61 2.03
C GLY A 37 0.69 4.74 2.09
N GLY A 38 1.58 4.69 3.04
CA GLY A 38 2.59 5.73 3.20
C GLY A 38 3.40 5.58 4.47
N LYS A 39 4.06 6.65 4.85
CA LYS A 39 4.95 6.68 6.01
C LYS A 39 4.16 6.76 7.31
N VAL A 40 4.61 6.03 8.33
CA VAL A 40 4.10 6.17 9.68
C VAL A 40 4.74 7.41 10.28
N GLU A 41 3.92 8.35 10.73
CA GLU A 41 4.40 9.59 11.31
C GLU A 41 4.57 9.45 12.83
N GLN A 42 5.31 10.39 13.41
CA GLN A 42 5.54 10.40 14.86
C GLN A 42 4.20 10.41 15.60
N GLY A 43 4.07 9.55 16.60
CA GLY A 43 2.85 9.46 17.39
C GLY A 43 1.77 8.56 16.80
N GLU A 44 1.99 8.02 15.59
CA GLU A 44 1.04 7.10 14.97
C GLU A 44 1.44 5.65 15.18
N ASN A 45 0.45 4.77 15.27
CA ASN A 45 0.67 3.35 15.05
C ASN A 45 0.36 3.02 13.58
N ASP A 46 0.64 1.79 13.16
CA ASP A 46 0.45 1.38 11.78
C ASP A 46 -1.00 1.55 11.31
N ALA A 47 -1.96 1.14 12.13
CA ALA A 47 -3.37 1.23 11.77
C ALA A 47 -3.83 2.67 11.59
N SER A 48 -3.43 3.57 12.49
CA SER A 48 -3.81 4.98 12.38
C SER A 48 -3.16 5.64 11.18
N ALA A 49 -1.92 5.27 10.86
CA ALA A 49 -1.23 5.75 9.66
C ALA A 49 -1.96 5.33 8.39
N LEU A 50 -2.38 4.06 8.31
CA LEU A 50 -3.15 3.56 7.16
C LEU A 50 -4.48 4.28 7.01
N ARG A 51 -5.22 4.47 8.12
CA ARG A 51 -6.49 5.19 8.07
C ARG A 51 -6.31 6.62 7.58
N ARG A 52 -5.27 7.30 8.06
CA ARG A 52 -4.95 8.66 7.64
C ARG A 52 -4.62 8.70 6.14
N GLU A 53 -3.75 7.81 5.67
CA GLU A 53 -3.35 7.76 4.26
C GLU A 53 -4.53 7.51 3.33
N TYR A 54 -5.44 6.60 3.68
CA TYR A 54 -6.61 6.32 2.84
C TYR A 54 -7.60 7.49 2.83
N ARG A 55 -7.73 8.22 3.94
CA ARG A 55 -8.54 9.45 3.95
C ARG A 55 -7.93 10.53 3.07
N GLU A 56 -6.61 10.71 3.14
CA GLU A 56 -5.90 11.70 2.34
C GLU A 56 -5.92 11.35 0.86
N GLU A 57 -5.67 10.10 0.51
CA GLU A 57 -5.48 9.67 -0.88
C GLU A 57 -6.78 9.33 -1.59
N PHE A 58 -7.79 8.84 -0.88
CA PHE A 58 -9.04 8.35 -1.47
C PHE A 58 -10.29 8.97 -0.88
N GLY A 59 -10.18 9.69 0.24
CA GLY A 59 -11.34 10.30 0.88
C GLY A 59 -12.29 9.30 1.54
N VAL A 60 -11.80 8.12 1.93
CA VAL A 60 -12.65 7.07 2.52
C VAL A 60 -12.06 6.53 3.82
N ASP A 61 -12.93 5.96 4.63
CA ASP A 61 -12.55 5.24 5.83
C ASP A 61 -12.31 3.77 5.51
N ILE A 62 -11.40 3.16 6.26
CA ILE A 62 -11.09 1.73 6.15
C ILE A 62 -11.10 1.08 7.52
N THR A 63 -11.31 -0.22 7.54
CA THR A 63 -11.04 -1.08 8.70
C THR A 63 -9.70 -1.77 8.45
N VAL A 64 -8.80 -1.72 9.43
CA VAL A 64 -7.48 -2.35 9.33
C VAL A 64 -7.51 -3.70 10.05
N GLY A 65 -7.18 -4.75 9.32
CA GLY A 65 -7.11 -6.11 9.83
C GLY A 65 -5.69 -6.54 10.13
N GLY A 66 -5.40 -7.82 9.99
CA GLY A 66 -4.12 -8.41 10.35
C GLY A 66 -2.97 -8.09 9.40
N LEU A 67 -1.76 -8.21 9.92
CA LEU A 67 -0.53 -8.11 9.12
C LEU A 67 -0.46 -9.30 8.17
N LEU A 68 -0.24 -9.05 6.89
CA LEU A 68 -0.15 -10.08 5.86
C LEU A 68 1.29 -10.31 5.40
N ALA A 69 2.08 -9.27 5.31
CA ALA A 69 3.43 -9.36 4.78
C ALA A 69 4.27 -8.18 5.27
N SER A 70 5.58 -8.35 5.29
CA SER A 70 6.50 -7.27 5.56
C SER A 70 7.77 -7.44 4.75
N ALA A 71 8.46 -6.33 4.50
CA ALA A 71 9.73 -6.34 3.78
C ALA A 71 10.57 -5.17 4.27
N VAL A 72 11.89 -5.29 4.10
CA VAL A 72 12.83 -4.22 4.41
C VAL A 72 13.35 -3.68 3.09
N PHE A 73 13.44 -2.36 2.98
CA PHE A 73 13.98 -1.71 1.79
C PHE A 73 14.78 -0.49 2.18
N GLU A 74 15.59 -0.01 1.24
CA GLU A 74 16.46 1.14 1.43
C GLU A 74 15.87 2.36 0.75
N HIS A 75 15.63 3.43 1.49
CA HIS A 75 15.23 4.72 0.97
C HIS A 75 15.55 5.78 2.02
N LYS A 76 16.66 6.50 1.83
CA LYS A 76 17.18 7.46 2.82
C LYS A 76 17.34 6.78 4.18
N GLY A 77 18.01 5.62 4.18
CA GLY A 77 18.14 4.76 5.34
C GLY A 77 17.25 3.53 5.23
N GLN A 78 17.38 2.64 6.18
CA GLN A 78 16.61 1.40 6.21
C GLN A 78 15.17 1.66 6.61
N ARG A 79 14.22 1.08 5.85
CA ARG A 79 12.79 1.16 6.11
C ARG A 79 12.18 -0.22 6.18
N GLN A 80 11.17 -0.37 7.03
CA GLN A 80 10.35 -1.56 7.06
C GLN A 80 8.97 -1.21 6.48
N LEU A 81 8.53 -2.00 5.51
CA LEU A 81 7.19 -1.88 4.93
C LEU A 81 6.33 -3.01 5.49
N CYS A 82 5.22 -2.65 6.12
CA CYS A 82 4.27 -3.62 6.66
C CYS A 82 2.93 -3.49 5.94
N ALA A 83 2.45 -4.60 5.39
CA ALA A 83 1.21 -4.65 4.64
C ALA A 83 0.11 -5.32 5.47
N TYR A 84 -1.01 -4.64 5.62
CA TYR A 84 -2.15 -5.09 6.41
C TYR A 84 -3.37 -5.28 5.53
N ARG A 85 -4.19 -6.26 5.89
CA ARG A 85 -5.50 -6.39 5.26
C ARG A 85 -6.34 -5.16 5.59
N VAL A 86 -7.02 -4.61 4.58
CA VAL A 86 -7.93 -3.48 4.78
C VAL A 86 -9.27 -3.77 4.11
N THR A 87 -10.32 -3.17 4.65
CA THR A 87 -11.66 -3.24 4.09
C THR A 87 -12.19 -1.82 3.95
N PHE A 88 -12.71 -1.48 2.78
CA PHE A 88 -13.28 -0.16 2.53
C PHE A 88 -14.65 -0.02 3.15
N ALA A 89 -14.91 1.11 3.83
CA ALA A 89 -16.26 1.47 4.27
C ALA A 89 -17.13 1.90 3.08
N SER A 90 -16.49 2.48 2.06
CA SER A 90 -17.15 2.94 0.83
C SER A 90 -16.13 2.92 -0.29
N MET A 91 -16.57 2.70 -1.51
CA MET A 91 -15.72 2.79 -2.71
C MET A 91 -16.00 4.03 -3.53
N GLN A 92 -16.61 5.03 -2.93
CA GLN A 92 -16.82 6.35 -3.56
C GLN A 92 -15.57 7.20 -3.37
N PHE A 93 -14.55 6.93 -4.18
CA PHE A 93 -13.23 7.53 -4.02
C PHE A 93 -13.15 8.94 -4.61
N THR A 94 -12.40 9.81 -3.93
CA THR A 94 -11.90 11.07 -4.46
C THR A 94 -10.40 10.96 -4.53
N LEU A 95 -9.85 10.77 -5.72
CA LEU A 95 -8.42 10.54 -5.91
C LEU A 95 -7.65 11.85 -5.81
N THR A 96 -6.59 11.89 -5.00
CA THR A 96 -5.70 13.04 -4.85
C THR A 96 -4.27 12.75 -5.28
N GLU A 97 -3.81 11.53 -5.06
CA GLU A 97 -2.44 11.10 -5.34
C GLU A 97 -2.36 10.09 -6.48
N HIS A 98 -3.50 9.68 -7.02
CA HIS A 98 -3.59 8.64 -8.05
C HIS A 98 -4.45 9.10 -9.21
N THR A 99 -4.17 8.56 -10.40
CA THR A 99 -4.96 8.83 -11.60
C THR A 99 -6.07 7.82 -11.82
N THR A 100 -5.89 6.61 -11.34
CA THR A 100 -6.86 5.53 -11.45
C THR A 100 -6.58 4.42 -10.45
N TRP A 101 -7.50 3.47 -10.36
CA TRP A 101 -7.34 2.28 -9.52
C TRP A 101 -7.97 1.08 -10.23
N ARG A 102 -7.62 -0.12 -9.80
CA ARG A 102 -8.21 -1.34 -10.32
C ARG A 102 -8.03 -2.50 -9.35
N TRP A 103 -8.80 -3.54 -9.58
CA TRP A 103 -8.60 -4.85 -8.96
C TRP A 103 -7.71 -5.67 -9.89
N ALA A 104 -6.65 -6.27 -9.36
CA ALA A 104 -5.70 -7.04 -10.15
C ALA A 104 -5.29 -8.31 -9.42
N THR A 105 -5.09 -9.40 -10.16
CA THR A 105 -4.52 -10.61 -9.59
C THR A 105 -3.04 -10.41 -9.31
N LEU A 106 -2.46 -11.24 -8.44
CA LEU A 106 -1.01 -11.19 -8.19
C LEU A 106 -0.21 -11.37 -9.47
N GLU A 107 -0.68 -12.25 -10.36
CA GLU A 107 -0.03 -12.48 -11.65
C GLU A 107 -0.04 -11.22 -12.52
N GLU A 108 -1.18 -10.53 -12.57
CA GLU A 108 -1.29 -9.26 -13.29
C GLU A 108 -0.37 -8.19 -12.71
N ILE A 109 -0.29 -8.11 -11.37
CA ILE A 109 0.57 -7.15 -10.68
C ILE A 109 2.04 -7.37 -11.03
N GLU A 110 2.48 -8.63 -11.13
CA GLU A 110 3.86 -8.94 -11.51
C GLU A 110 4.23 -8.41 -12.90
N ALA A 111 3.26 -8.26 -13.78
CA ALA A 111 3.48 -7.77 -15.12
C ALA A 111 3.37 -6.24 -15.24
N LEU A 112 2.95 -5.55 -14.19
CA LEU A 112 2.78 -4.10 -14.19
C LEU A 112 4.05 -3.38 -13.74
N ASP A 113 4.16 -2.10 -14.12
CA ASP A 113 5.20 -1.21 -13.60
C ASP A 113 4.80 -0.81 -12.18
N PHE A 114 5.30 -1.56 -11.22
CA PHE A 114 4.91 -1.48 -9.82
C PHE A 114 6.03 -0.89 -8.97
N VAL A 115 5.67 -0.14 -7.92
CA VAL A 115 6.62 0.46 -7.00
C VAL A 115 7.54 -0.62 -6.41
N ASP A 116 8.86 -0.38 -6.46
CA ASP A 116 9.87 -1.38 -6.12
C ASP A 116 9.73 -1.94 -4.70
N SER A 117 9.48 -1.09 -3.72
CA SER A 117 9.31 -1.54 -2.34
C SER A 117 8.11 -2.47 -2.18
N ASP A 118 7.02 -2.17 -2.90
CA ASP A 118 5.80 -2.99 -2.85
C ASP A 118 6.00 -4.33 -3.54
N GLN A 119 6.85 -4.39 -4.57
CA GLN A 119 7.17 -5.66 -5.22
C GLN A 119 7.78 -6.66 -4.24
N LYS A 120 8.49 -6.19 -3.24
CA LYS A 120 9.12 -7.04 -2.23
C LYS A 120 8.09 -7.77 -1.36
N LEU A 121 6.84 -7.31 -1.35
CA LEU A 121 5.75 -7.94 -0.60
C LEU A 121 5.15 -9.15 -1.34
N LEU A 122 5.32 -9.22 -2.65
CA LEU A 122 4.59 -10.19 -3.48
C LEU A 122 4.85 -11.64 -3.11
N PRO A 123 6.10 -12.08 -2.85
CA PRO A 123 6.32 -13.48 -2.45
C PRO A 123 5.56 -13.88 -1.18
N ALA A 124 5.55 -13.02 -0.17
CA ALA A 124 4.83 -13.29 1.07
C ALA A 124 3.32 -13.26 0.86
N LEU A 125 2.82 -12.34 0.04
CA LEU A 125 1.39 -12.25 -0.28
C LEU A 125 0.89 -13.50 -0.99
N LYS A 126 1.70 -14.10 -1.87
CA LYS A 126 1.34 -15.36 -2.54
C LYS A 126 1.06 -16.49 -1.55
N ASN A 127 1.74 -16.49 -0.41
CA ASN A 127 1.61 -17.54 0.59
C ASN A 127 0.39 -17.37 1.49
N VAL A 128 -0.16 -16.17 1.61
CA VAL A 128 -1.23 -15.86 2.56
C VAL A 128 -2.56 -15.47 1.91
N LEU A 129 -2.57 -15.35 0.60
CA LEU A 129 -3.79 -14.99 -0.15
C LEU A 129 -4.30 -16.14 -1.01
#